data_e1c784dc1ab1bb180806e2cd07e7c0b6
#
_entry.id   e1c784dc1ab1bb180806e2cd07e7c0b6
#
_cell.length_a   1.000
_cell.length_b   1.000
_cell.length_c   1.000
_cell.angle_alpha   90.00
_cell.angle_beta   90.00
_cell.angle_gamma   90.00
#
_symmetry.space_group_name_H-M   'P 1'
#
loop_
_entity.id
_entity.type
_entity.pdbx_description
1 polymer ?
#
loop_
_entity_poly.entity_id
_entity_poly.type
_entity_poly.pdbx_seq_one_letter_code
_entity_poly.pdbx_strand_id
1 'polypeptide(L)'
;RDWELTIGGRYFDREADKIYWVENPGGALTADGYLPKNKRDNPSNSDFVPKVSIKYNLSEDSLVYALYSEGYRPGGVNRGRSSAPIYPDSYEADFLSNYEFGYKATLLDGRFRLNLTYFTMDWEDYQIELVDPSNLPCGSEEAYPAPQCGQPWQKVVANLGDAGSDGLVMEVLALANDSTEVGFNAQWVTAETSSPLADGSAPSGSRLPQVPEFKGNLWLEKSIPIGFMGADESFFRASVAYTGDSVSAVQPGYSFLQKSYTIVDVKYGIIGDDWEASIFVSNLTDERAEIAVNDWYFDYFFGRGRQYTNRPREFGIRFTKSW
;
A
#
# COMPACT_ATOMS: atom_id res chain seq x y z
N ARG A 1 36.91 8.79 3.14
CA ARG A 1 36.60 7.60 3.94
C ARG A 1 35.58 6.78 3.18
N ASP A 2 35.90 5.52 2.90
CA ASP A 2 35.10 4.70 2.00
C ASP A 2 33.94 4.01 2.74
N TRP A 3 34.04 3.87 4.06
CA TRP A 3 33.07 3.19 4.90
C TRP A 3 32.31 4.15 5.82
N GLU A 4 31.00 3.90 5.96
CA GLU A 4 30.11 4.57 6.93
C GLU A 4 29.25 3.50 7.63
N LEU A 5 29.26 3.51 8.96
CA LEU A 5 28.43 2.67 9.80
C LEU A 5 27.41 3.56 10.53
N THR A 6 26.14 3.22 10.43
CA THR A 6 25.07 3.85 11.19
C THR A 6 24.42 2.81 12.08
N ILE A 7 24.32 3.11 13.38
CA ILE A 7 23.62 2.29 14.38
C ILE A 7 22.58 3.19 15.06
N GLY A 8 21.38 2.71 15.13
CA GLY A 8 20.26 3.40 15.78
C GLY A 8 19.26 2.42 16.34
N GLY A 9 18.29 2.92 17.06
CA GLY A 9 17.18 2.14 17.56
C GLY A 9 16.16 3.02 18.22
N ARG A 10 14.96 2.49 18.39
CA ARG A 10 13.87 3.15 19.08
C ARG A 10 13.29 2.23 20.13
N TYR A 11 13.31 2.64 21.38
CA TYR A 11 12.49 2.04 22.42
C TYR A 11 11.11 2.69 22.39
N PHE A 12 10.08 1.88 22.48
CA PHE A 12 8.72 2.36 22.69
C PHE A 12 8.07 1.64 23.86
N ASP A 13 7.21 2.36 24.54
CA ASP A 13 6.33 1.86 25.58
C ASP A 13 4.96 2.47 25.32
N ARG A 14 3.98 1.62 25.08
CA ARG A 14 2.64 2.03 24.70
C ARG A 14 1.60 1.34 25.55
N GLU A 15 0.77 2.14 26.17
CA GLU A 15 -0.46 1.72 26.83
C GLU A 15 -1.64 2.40 26.11
N ALA A 16 -2.69 1.66 25.80
CA ALA A 16 -3.88 2.21 25.18
C ALA A 16 -5.13 1.64 25.83
N ASP A 17 -6.02 2.52 26.27
CA ASP A 17 -7.37 2.15 26.72
C ASP A 17 -8.31 2.26 25.50
N LYS A 18 -8.76 1.12 24.97
CA LYS A 18 -9.66 1.06 23.82
C LYS A 18 -11.05 0.61 24.25
N ILE A 19 -12.02 1.47 23.99
CA ILE A 19 -13.43 1.19 24.24
C ILE A 19 -14.12 1.14 22.88
N TYR A 20 -14.73 0.01 22.55
CA TYR A 20 -15.59 -0.13 21.40
C TYR A 20 -17.03 -0.23 21.82
N TRP A 21 -17.86 0.69 21.35
CA TRP A 21 -19.30 0.52 21.32
C TRP A 21 -19.81 0.67 19.90
N VAL A 22 -20.91 0.04 19.58
CA VAL A 22 -21.56 0.18 18.29
C VAL A 22 -22.97 0.66 18.53
N GLU A 23 -23.25 1.86 18.06
CA GLU A 23 -24.59 2.39 17.99
C GLU A 23 -25.35 1.73 16.84
N ASN A 24 -26.51 1.14 17.11
CA ASN A 24 -27.34 0.54 16.07
C ASN A 24 -28.61 1.39 15.90
N PRO A 25 -28.67 2.29 14.92
CA PRO A 25 -29.79 3.21 14.75
C PRO A 25 -31.14 2.54 14.40
N GLY A 26 -31.20 1.23 14.23
CA GLY A 26 -32.43 0.49 13.88
C GLY A 26 -32.59 -0.87 14.56
N GLY A 27 -31.72 -1.23 15.51
CA GLY A 27 -31.74 -2.53 16.19
C GLY A 27 -32.33 -2.48 17.60
N ALA A 28 -32.56 -3.66 18.20
CA ALA A 28 -32.90 -3.76 19.61
C ALA A 28 -31.74 -3.23 20.45
N LEU A 29 -31.94 -2.05 21.01
CA LEU A 29 -31.02 -1.44 21.94
C LEU A 29 -31.20 -2.06 23.32
N THR A 30 -30.12 -2.22 24.07
CA THR A 30 -30.20 -2.42 25.50
C THR A 30 -30.92 -1.23 26.15
N ALA A 31 -31.35 -1.36 27.39
CA ALA A 31 -31.99 -0.26 28.15
C ALA A 31 -31.15 1.02 28.15
N ASP A 32 -29.85 0.93 27.90
CA ASP A 32 -28.89 2.04 27.84
C ASP A 32 -28.70 2.60 26.43
N GLY A 33 -29.38 2.08 25.42
CA GLY A 33 -29.27 2.56 24.02
C GLY A 33 -28.10 2.02 23.24
N TYR A 34 -27.36 1.05 23.76
CA TYR A 34 -26.15 0.46 23.14
C TYR A 34 -26.30 -1.03 22.90
N LEU A 35 -25.57 -1.58 21.95
CA LEU A 35 -25.42 -3.02 21.83
C LEU A 35 -24.72 -3.59 23.08
N PRO A 36 -25.14 -4.77 23.57
CA PRO A 36 -24.76 -5.28 24.88
C PRO A 36 -23.27 -5.63 25.08
N LYS A 37 -22.41 -5.38 24.13
CA LYS A 37 -20.98 -5.66 24.25
C LYS A 37 -20.13 -4.42 24.00
N ASN A 38 -19.96 -3.63 25.05
CA ASN A 38 -18.83 -2.74 25.14
C ASN A 38 -17.58 -3.60 25.39
N LYS A 39 -16.67 -3.66 24.44
CA LYS A 39 -15.36 -4.23 24.66
C LYS A 39 -14.42 -3.16 25.14
N ARG A 40 -13.82 -3.40 26.27
CA ARG A 40 -12.74 -2.61 26.80
C ARG A 40 -11.54 -3.52 26.91
N ASP A 41 -10.46 -3.11 26.28
CA ASP A 41 -9.18 -3.76 26.38
C ASP A 41 -8.07 -2.71 26.47
N ASN A 42 -7.04 -3.03 27.21
CA ASN A 42 -5.88 -2.17 27.43
C ASN A 42 -4.65 -2.84 26.82
N PRO A 43 -4.55 -2.90 25.47
CA PRO A 43 -3.37 -3.45 24.86
C PRO A 43 -2.17 -2.58 25.23
N SER A 44 -1.21 -3.18 25.90
CA SER A 44 0.07 -2.56 26.21
C SER A 44 1.16 -3.38 25.54
N ASN A 45 2.13 -2.71 24.96
CA ASN A 45 3.35 -3.35 24.54
C ASN A 45 4.53 -2.39 24.57
N SER A 46 5.69 -2.94 24.90
CA SER A 46 6.95 -2.22 24.89
C SER A 46 8.00 -3.10 24.24
N ASP A 47 8.82 -2.51 23.41
CA ASP A 47 9.93 -3.20 22.77
C ASP A 47 10.98 -2.21 22.28
N PHE A 48 12.07 -2.76 21.74
CA PHE A 48 13.15 -2.01 21.12
C PHE A 48 13.35 -2.47 19.69
N VAL A 49 13.19 -1.55 18.73
CA VAL A 49 13.37 -1.79 17.31
C VAL A 49 14.70 -1.22 16.84
N PRO A 50 15.69 -2.07 16.51
CA PRO A 50 17.01 -1.65 16.07
C PRO A 50 17.05 -1.26 14.61
N LYS A 51 18.10 -0.51 14.26
CA LYS A 51 18.50 -0.22 12.89
C LYS A 51 20.01 -0.21 12.79
N VAL A 52 20.56 -0.96 11.83
CA VAL A 52 21.98 -0.97 11.51
C VAL A 52 22.15 -0.86 10.02
N SER A 53 23.01 0.05 9.56
CA SER A 53 23.36 0.11 8.14
C SER A 53 24.87 0.33 7.96
N ILE A 54 25.40 -0.29 6.93
CA ILE A 54 26.77 -0.13 6.48
C ILE A 54 26.77 0.31 5.03
N LYS A 55 27.54 1.33 4.71
CA LYS A 55 27.72 1.85 3.38
C LYS A 55 29.19 1.81 3.02
N TYR A 56 29.47 1.46 1.77
CA TYR A 56 30.81 1.50 1.20
C TYR A 56 30.80 2.28 -0.11
N ASN A 57 31.60 3.33 -0.21
CA ASN A 57 31.77 4.10 -1.44
C ASN A 57 32.77 3.35 -2.34
N LEU A 58 32.31 2.86 -3.47
CA LEU A 58 33.13 2.21 -4.48
C LEU A 58 33.97 3.22 -5.27
N SER A 59 33.39 4.42 -5.46
CA SER A 59 34.01 5.57 -6.09
C SER A 59 33.35 6.86 -5.56
N GLU A 60 33.74 8.03 -6.09
CA GLU A 60 33.03 9.28 -5.80
C GLU A 60 31.57 9.27 -6.27
N ASP A 61 31.28 8.49 -7.30
CA ASP A 61 29.99 8.43 -7.99
C ASP A 61 29.19 7.15 -7.75
N SER A 62 29.70 6.21 -6.93
CA SER A 62 29.01 4.94 -6.70
C SER A 62 29.22 4.38 -5.31
N LEU A 63 28.19 3.73 -4.78
CA LEU A 63 28.21 3.10 -3.47
C LEU A 63 27.36 1.83 -3.44
N VAL A 64 27.67 0.96 -2.51
CA VAL A 64 26.83 -0.16 -2.06
C VAL A 64 26.48 0.04 -0.59
N TYR A 65 25.33 -0.50 -0.19
CA TYR A 65 24.95 -0.52 1.21
C TYR A 65 24.21 -1.81 1.58
N ALA A 66 24.26 -2.13 2.85
CA ALA A 66 23.39 -3.11 3.47
C ALA A 66 22.71 -2.46 4.69
N LEU A 67 21.44 -2.79 4.90
CA LEU A 67 20.60 -2.28 5.97
C LEU A 67 19.87 -3.44 6.63
N TYR A 68 19.86 -3.45 7.96
CA TYR A 68 18.91 -4.18 8.78
C TYR A 68 18.10 -3.19 9.60
N SER A 69 16.79 -3.38 9.66
CA SER A 69 15.90 -2.59 10.51
C SER A 69 14.69 -3.39 10.92
N GLU A 70 14.20 -3.13 12.12
CA GLU A 70 12.93 -3.67 12.59
C GLU A 70 11.85 -2.60 12.64
N GLY A 71 10.62 -3.04 12.46
CA GLY A 71 9.40 -2.26 12.61
C GLY A 71 8.34 -3.04 13.38
N TYR A 72 7.29 -2.37 13.87
CA TYR A 72 6.18 -3.02 14.52
C TYR A 72 4.87 -2.32 14.22
N ARG A 73 3.77 -3.09 14.30
CA ARG A 73 2.42 -2.54 14.39
C ARG A 73 1.84 -2.88 15.78
N PRO A 74 1.21 -1.91 16.46
CA PRO A 74 0.63 -2.17 17.78
C PRO A 74 -0.59 -3.08 17.68
N GLY A 75 -0.80 -3.89 18.72
CA GLY A 75 -2.02 -4.65 18.90
C GLY A 75 -3.27 -3.80 19.04
N GLY A 76 -4.41 -4.43 19.01
CA GLY A 76 -5.71 -3.76 19.05
C GLY A 76 -6.87 -4.64 19.48
N VAL A 77 -8.07 -4.10 19.36
CA VAL A 77 -9.31 -4.74 19.76
C VAL A 77 -10.24 -4.84 18.56
N ASN A 78 -10.79 -6.02 18.36
CA ASN A 78 -11.81 -6.28 17.35
C ASN A 78 -13.18 -5.77 17.78
N ARG A 79 -14.00 -5.40 16.82
CA ARG A 79 -15.42 -5.09 17.07
C ARG A 79 -16.14 -6.37 17.49
N GLY A 80 -16.72 -6.39 18.68
CA GLY A 80 -17.45 -7.55 19.12
C GLY A 80 -18.90 -7.52 18.71
N ARG A 81 -19.29 -8.39 17.81
CA ARG A 81 -20.68 -8.50 17.37
C ARG A 81 -21.18 -9.91 17.15
N SER A 82 -20.31 -10.90 17.15
CA SER A 82 -20.72 -12.29 17.05
C SER A 82 -21.06 -12.86 18.42
N SER A 83 -22.10 -13.69 18.50
CA SER A 83 -22.44 -14.42 19.72
C SER A 83 -21.47 -15.57 20.01
N ALA A 84 -20.72 -16.00 19.01
CA ALA A 84 -19.71 -17.04 19.10
C ALA A 84 -18.54 -16.71 18.16
N PRO A 85 -17.72 -15.70 18.47
CA PRO A 85 -16.63 -15.32 17.63
C PRO A 85 -15.59 -16.45 17.52
N ILE A 86 -15.17 -16.76 16.31
CA ILE A 86 -14.10 -17.72 16.05
C ILE A 86 -12.75 -17.11 16.39
N TYR A 87 -12.60 -15.82 16.16
CA TYR A 87 -11.38 -15.07 16.41
C TYR A 87 -11.40 -14.34 17.75
N PRO A 88 -10.24 -14.10 18.35
CA PRO A 88 -10.14 -13.43 19.65
C PRO A 88 -10.66 -11.99 19.58
N ASP A 89 -11.03 -11.48 20.75
CA ASP A 89 -11.51 -10.12 20.92
C ASP A 89 -10.42 -9.07 20.72
N SER A 90 -9.17 -9.43 20.95
CA SER A 90 -7.97 -8.59 20.75
C SER A 90 -6.95 -9.33 19.92
N TYR A 91 -6.04 -8.57 19.34
CA TYR A 91 -4.90 -9.05 18.60
C TYR A 91 -3.63 -8.37 19.11
N GLU A 92 -2.54 -9.11 19.08
CA GLU A 92 -1.25 -8.67 19.58
C GLU A 92 -0.51 -7.77 18.56
N ALA A 93 0.57 -7.15 19.01
CA ALA A 93 1.50 -6.48 18.13
C ALA A 93 2.15 -7.48 17.18
N ASP A 94 2.51 -7.03 15.99
CA ASP A 94 3.35 -7.78 15.06
C ASP A 94 4.66 -7.04 14.78
N PHE A 95 5.65 -7.79 14.34
CA PHE A 95 7.01 -7.31 14.11
C PHE A 95 7.49 -7.66 12.71
N LEU A 96 8.19 -6.71 12.11
CA LEU A 96 8.75 -6.83 10.78
C LEU A 96 10.27 -6.68 10.85
N SER A 97 11.00 -7.70 10.41
CA SER A 97 12.44 -7.61 10.13
C SER A 97 12.66 -7.29 8.67
N ASN A 98 13.41 -6.24 8.37
CA ASN A 98 13.74 -5.80 7.02
C ASN A 98 15.25 -5.86 6.78
N TYR A 99 15.64 -6.52 5.71
CA TYR A 99 17.01 -6.59 5.20
C TYR A 99 17.03 -5.99 3.81
N GLU A 100 17.93 -5.04 3.58
CA GLU A 100 18.13 -4.42 2.28
C GLU A 100 19.58 -4.51 1.84
N PHE A 101 19.78 -4.70 0.55
CA PHE A 101 21.05 -4.56 -0.12
C PHE A 101 20.89 -3.68 -1.35
N GLY A 102 21.67 -2.60 -1.44
CA GLY A 102 21.50 -1.63 -2.50
C GLY A 102 22.81 -1.20 -3.17
N TYR A 103 22.65 -0.81 -4.43
CA TYR A 103 23.68 -0.16 -5.24
C TYR A 103 23.15 1.15 -5.78
N LYS A 104 23.94 2.22 -5.65
CA LYS A 104 23.62 3.54 -6.21
C LYS A 104 24.79 4.04 -7.01
N ALA A 105 24.53 4.56 -8.20
CA ALA A 105 25.55 5.11 -9.06
C ALA A 105 25.05 6.31 -9.87
N THR A 106 25.94 7.26 -10.07
CA THR A 106 25.81 8.36 -11.02
C THR A 106 26.96 8.23 -12.03
N LEU A 107 26.65 7.90 -13.27
CA LEU A 107 27.58 7.50 -14.29
C LEU A 107 27.54 8.48 -15.48
N LEU A 108 28.49 8.35 -16.40
CA LEU A 108 28.54 9.14 -17.63
C LEU A 108 28.50 10.65 -17.37
N ASP A 109 29.36 11.11 -16.47
CA ASP A 109 29.46 12.53 -16.09
C ASP A 109 28.11 13.13 -15.60
N GLY A 110 27.37 12.35 -14.80
CA GLY A 110 26.07 12.75 -14.23
C GLY A 110 24.86 12.50 -15.13
N ARG A 111 25.07 11.99 -16.35
CA ARG A 111 24.00 11.78 -17.34
C ARG A 111 23.18 10.50 -17.12
N PHE A 112 23.66 9.59 -16.29
CA PHE A 112 22.95 8.34 -15.97
C PHE A 112 23.00 8.08 -14.48
N ARG A 113 21.82 7.99 -13.86
CA ARG A 113 21.66 7.61 -12.45
C ARG A 113 20.93 6.28 -12.35
N LEU A 114 21.49 5.37 -11.56
CA LEU A 114 20.91 4.07 -11.26
C LEU A 114 20.85 3.88 -9.75
N ASN A 115 19.67 3.54 -9.24
CA ASN A 115 19.48 2.99 -7.90
C ASN A 115 18.86 1.60 -8.04
N LEU A 116 19.47 0.62 -7.40
CA LEU A 116 19.01 -0.76 -7.38
C LEU A 116 18.98 -1.22 -5.92
N THR A 117 17.84 -1.74 -5.46
CA THR A 117 17.67 -2.22 -4.09
C THR A 117 16.97 -3.57 -4.13
N TYR A 118 17.60 -4.58 -3.58
CA TYR A 118 16.98 -5.85 -3.22
C TYR A 118 16.61 -5.79 -1.73
N PHE A 119 15.43 -6.28 -1.39
CA PHE A 119 14.99 -6.39 -0.01
C PHE A 119 14.34 -7.75 0.26
N THR A 120 14.40 -8.17 1.51
CA THR A 120 13.60 -9.26 2.06
C THR A 120 13.06 -8.84 3.42
N MET A 121 11.80 -9.14 3.65
CA MET A 121 11.06 -8.79 4.86
C MET A 121 10.43 -10.04 5.44
N ASP A 122 10.67 -10.28 6.73
CA ASP A 122 10.02 -11.32 7.50
C ASP A 122 9.08 -10.68 8.51
N TRP A 123 7.83 -11.11 8.50
CA TRP A 123 6.78 -10.57 9.33
C TRP A 123 6.25 -11.65 10.27
N GLU A 124 6.61 -11.54 11.54
CA GLU A 124 6.18 -12.45 12.60
C GLU A 124 4.84 -12.01 13.19
N ASP A 125 3.99 -12.99 13.49
CA ASP A 125 2.65 -12.79 14.07
C ASP A 125 1.80 -11.78 13.26
N TYR A 126 1.90 -11.83 11.94
CA TYR A 126 1.27 -10.89 11.02
C TYR A 126 -0.20 -10.64 11.33
N GLN A 127 -0.56 -9.37 11.58
CA GLN A 127 -1.94 -8.94 11.77
C GLN A 127 -2.69 -8.99 10.43
N ILE A 128 -3.55 -9.97 10.28
CA ILE A 128 -4.30 -10.23 9.05
C ILE A 128 -5.75 -9.77 9.24
N GLU A 129 -6.27 -9.00 8.28
CA GLU A 129 -7.70 -8.74 8.20
C GLU A 129 -8.40 -9.92 7.52
N LEU A 130 -9.32 -10.54 8.23
CA LEU A 130 -10.02 -11.76 7.85
C LEU A 130 -11.54 -11.55 7.90
N VAL A 131 -12.25 -12.36 7.12
CA VAL A 131 -13.70 -12.51 7.28
C VAL A 131 -13.96 -13.49 8.42
N ASP A 132 -14.67 -13.04 9.45
CA ASP A 132 -15.19 -13.94 10.49
C ASP A 132 -16.40 -14.70 9.93
N PRO A 133 -16.30 -16.02 9.71
CA PRO A 133 -17.40 -16.81 9.18
C PRO A 133 -18.51 -17.07 10.19
N SER A 134 -18.37 -16.62 11.44
CA SER A 134 -19.42 -16.77 12.43
C SER A 134 -20.66 -15.93 12.04
N ASN A 135 -21.82 -16.57 12.14
CA ASN A 135 -23.06 -15.95 11.72
C ASN A 135 -23.61 -15.00 12.79
N LEU A 136 -24.29 -13.98 12.34
CA LEU A 136 -25.11 -13.14 13.23
C LEU A 136 -26.19 -13.98 13.90
N PRO A 137 -26.41 -13.82 15.22
CA PRO A 137 -27.46 -14.53 15.93
C PRO A 137 -28.85 -14.15 15.40
N CYS A 138 -29.71 -15.17 15.22
CA CYS A 138 -31.09 -14.98 14.83
C CYS A 138 -32.00 -15.18 16.04
N GLY A 139 -32.91 -14.25 16.29
CA GLY A 139 -33.98 -14.41 17.27
C GLY A 139 -33.60 -14.22 18.75
N SER A 140 -32.46 -13.62 19.06
CA SER A 140 -32.03 -13.20 20.38
C SER A 140 -32.22 -11.69 20.57
N GLU A 141 -32.00 -11.15 21.77
CA GLU A 141 -31.96 -9.68 22.01
C GLU A 141 -30.85 -8.99 21.20
N GLU A 142 -29.85 -9.76 20.73
CA GLU A 142 -28.81 -9.33 19.83
C GLU A 142 -29.19 -9.56 18.35
N ALA A 143 -30.42 -9.99 18.05
CA ALA A 143 -30.83 -10.41 16.71
C ALA A 143 -30.95 -9.24 15.74
N TYR A 144 -30.38 -9.44 14.57
CA TYR A 144 -30.61 -8.57 13.43
C TYR A 144 -31.84 -9.03 12.66
N PRO A 145 -32.63 -8.09 12.12
CA PRO A 145 -33.78 -8.46 11.29
C PRO A 145 -33.30 -9.23 10.02
N ALA A 146 -34.10 -10.19 9.60
CA ALA A 146 -33.87 -10.85 8.31
C ALA A 146 -33.82 -9.77 7.18
N PRO A 147 -32.93 -9.90 6.21
CA PRO A 147 -32.10 -11.06 5.84
C PRO A 147 -30.72 -11.11 6.50
N GLN A 148 -30.42 -10.26 7.46
CA GLN A 148 -29.07 -10.08 8.00
C GLN A 148 -28.67 -11.19 9.00
N CYS A 149 -29.63 -11.79 9.71
CA CYS A 149 -29.31 -12.85 10.64
C CYS A 149 -28.89 -14.14 9.92
N GLY A 150 -27.99 -14.89 10.53
CA GLY A 150 -27.49 -16.15 9.97
C GLY A 150 -26.38 -15.95 8.92
N GLN A 151 -25.86 -14.74 8.79
CA GLN A 151 -24.89 -14.38 7.76
C GLN A 151 -23.52 -14.01 8.38
N PRO A 152 -22.38 -14.41 7.77
CA PRO A 152 -21.08 -13.87 8.16
C PRO A 152 -21.04 -12.38 7.82
N TRP A 153 -20.59 -11.53 8.72
CA TRP A 153 -20.83 -10.11 8.51
C TRP A 153 -19.74 -9.16 8.98
N GLN A 154 -18.69 -9.65 9.59
CA GLN A 154 -17.65 -8.75 10.05
C GLN A 154 -16.28 -9.18 9.60
N LYS A 155 -15.44 -8.20 9.39
CA LYS A 155 -14.01 -8.35 9.29
C LYS A 155 -13.39 -8.16 10.67
N VAL A 156 -12.42 -8.99 10.97
CA VAL A 156 -11.62 -8.98 12.19
C VAL A 156 -10.15 -8.96 11.84
N VAL A 157 -9.34 -8.54 12.78
CA VAL A 157 -7.89 -8.67 12.70
C VAL A 157 -7.44 -9.74 13.67
N ALA A 158 -6.57 -10.62 13.24
CA ALA A 158 -5.99 -11.68 14.06
C ALA A 158 -4.54 -11.94 13.67
N ASN A 159 -3.75 -12.41 14.64
CA ASN A 159 -2.39 -12.89 14.43
C ASN A 159 -2.46 -14.41 14.19
N LEU A 160 -2.55 -14.83 12.94
CA LEU A 160 -2.78 -16.24 12.60
C LEU A 160 -1.62 -16.92 11.89
N GLY A 161 -0.55 -16.22 11.64
CA GLY A 161 0.61 -16.76 10.94
C GLY A 161 1.60 -15.67 10.56
N ASP A 162 2.61 -16.09 9.84
CA ASP A 162 3.69 -15.23 9.41
C ASP A 162 3.56 -14.90 7.93
N ALA A 163 4.16 -13.80 7.52
CA ALA A 163 4.20 -13.37 6.14
C ALA A 163 5.61 -12.95 5.74
N GLY A 164 5.90 -13.02 4.46
CA GLY A 164 7.17 -12.57 3.91
C GLY A 164 6.97 -11.73 2.66
N SER A 165 7.97 -10.93 2.36
CA SER A 165 8.02 -10.17 1.11
C SER A 165 9.45 -10.05 0.63
N ASP A 166 9.69 -10.44 -0.62
CA ASP A 166 10.96 -10.25 -1.31
C ASP A 166 10.76 -9.33 -2.49
N GLY A 167 11.75 -8.52 -2.79
CA GLY A 167 11.59 -7.61 -3.92
C GLY A 167 12.86 -6.98 -4.43
N LEU A 168 12.75 -6.50 -5.66
CA LEU A 168 13.74 -5.70 -6.33
C LEU A 168 13.11 -4.37 -6.75
N VAL A 169 13.73 -3.27 -6.34
CA VAL A 169 13.36 -1.92 -6.77
C VAL A 169 14.47 -1.36 -7.65
N MET A 170 14.09 -0.82 -8.80
CA MET A 170 15.00 -0.17 -9.75
C MET A 170 14.52 1.23 -10.08
N GLU A 171 15.41 2.20 -10.00
CA GLU A 171 15.18 3.58 -10.44
C GLU A 171 16.31 3.98 -11.40
N VAL A 172 15.92 4.45 -12.57
CA VAL A 172 16.84 4.93 -13.61
C VAL A 172 16.44 6.32 -14.05
N LEU A 173 17.41 7.21 -14.15
CA LEU A 173 17.28 8.51 -14.78
C LEU A 173 18.41 8.67 -15.79
N ALA A 174 18.08 9.00 -17.02
CA ALA A 174 19.05 9.14 -18.11
C ALA A 174 18.81 10.41 -18.92
N LEU A 175 19.83 11.22 -19.05
CA LEU A 175 19.90 12.31 -20.02
C LEU A 175 20.39 11.74 -21.37
N ALA A 176 19.43 11.35 -22.24
CA ALA A 176 19.75 10.79 -23.55
C ALA A 176 20.54 11.79 -24.42
N ASN A 177 20.23 13.08 -24.27
CA ASN A 177 20.97 14.22 -24.77
C ASN A 177 20.61 15.47 -23.92
N ASP A 178 21.15 16.63 -24.25
CA ASP A 178 20.97 17.87 -23.46
C ASP A 178 19.51 18.38 -23.41
N SER A 179 18.63 17.82 -24.22
CA SER A 179 17.22 18.19 -24.30
C SER A 179 16.26 17.02 -24.09
N THR A 180 16.74 15.84 -23.72
CA THR A 180 15.90 14.65 -23.59
C THR A 180 16.25 13.87 -22.34
N GLU A 181 15.31 13.77 -21.45
CA GLU A 181 15.40 13.02 -20.21
C GLU A 181 14.44 11.83 -20.24
N VAL A 182 14.91 10.69 -19.76
CA VAL A 182 14.14 9.45 -19.65
C VAL A 182 14.26 8.92 -18.23
N GLY A 183 13.13 8.65 -17.60
CA GLY A 183 13.10 8.02 -16.28
C GLY A 183 12.36 6.69 -16.34
N PHE A 184 12.88 5.72 -15.62
CA PHE A 184 12.26 4.42 -15.45
C PHE A 184 12.32 4.01 -13.97
N ASN A 185 11.14 3.69 -13.40
CA ASN A 185 11.05 3.14 -12.06
C ASN A 185 10.28 1.82 -12.15
N ALA A 186 10.77 0.79 -11.51
CA ALA A 186 10.10 -0.50 -11.45
C ALA A 186 10.32 -1.19 -10.12
N GLN A 187 9.33 -1.98 -9.72
CA GLN A 187 9.45 -2.90 -8.60
C GLN A 187 8.90 -4.27 -8.98
N TRP A 188 9.58 -5.30 -8.56
CA TRP A 188 9.14 -6.69 -8.56
C TRP A 188 9.06 -7.13 -7.12
N VAL A 189 7.90 -7.64 -6.69
CA VAL A 189 7.65 -8.00 -5.29
C VAL A 189 6.87 -9.29 -5.24
N THR A 190 7.36 -10.25 -4.48
CA THR A 190 6.58 -11.39 -4.01
C THR A 190 6.21 -11.13 -2.56
N ALA A 191 4.93 -11.18 -2.21
CA ALA A 191 4.45 -10.96 -0.86
C ALA A 191 3.37 -12.01 -0.54
N GLU A 192 3.69 -12.92 0.38
CA GLU A 192 2.90 -14.11 0.64
C GLU A 192 2.93 -14.50 2.13
N THR A 193 1.98 -15.32 2.54
CA THR A 193 2.04 -15.98 3.85
C THR A 193 3.19 -17.00 3.88
N SER A 194 4.07 -16.93 4.87
CA SER A 194 5.22 -17.84 5.04
C SER A 194 4.78 -19.20 5.62
N SER A 195 3.66 -19.22 6.35
CA SER A 195 3.05 -20.40 6.93
C SER A 195 1.55 -20.46 6.60
N PRO A 196 0.90 -21.64 6.67
CA PRO A 196 -0.56 -21.71 6.62
C PRO A 196 -1.14 -20.92 7.79
N LEU A 197 -2.27 -20.22 7.57
CA LEU A 197 -2.96 -19.56 8.68
C LEU A 197 -3.45 -20.60 9.69
N ALA A 198 -3.35 -20.29 10.98
CA ALA A 198 -3.65 -21.21 12.07
C ALA A 198 -5.10 -21.71 12.08
N ASP A 199 -6.02 -20.96 11.49
CA ASP A 199 -7.44 -21.35 11.32
C ASP A 199 -7.69 -22.18 10.05
N GLY A 200 -6.66 -22.42 9.24
CA GLY A 200 -6.77 -23.17 7.97
C GLY A 200 -7.43 -22.41 6.82
N SER A 201 -7.74 -21.13 6.99
CA SER A 201 -8.46 -20.33 5.97
C SER A 201 -7.61 -19.97 4.75
N ALA A 202 -6.28 -20.02 4.86
CA ALA A 202 -5.36 -19.82 3.75
C ALA A 202 -4.11 -20.70 3.90
N PRO A 203 -3.63 -21.35 2.81
CA PRO A 203 -2.37 -22.09 2.82
C PRO A 203 -1.16 -21.14 2.83
N SER A 204 0.03 -21.69 3.14
CA SER A 204 1.31 -21.01 2.88
C SER A 204 1.42 -20.66 1.40
N GLY A 205 2.04 -19.54 1.08
CA GLY A 205 2.14 -19.02 -0.28
C GLY A 205 0.87 -18.29 -0.76
N SER A 206 -0.06 -17.97 0.14
CA SER A 206 -1.21 -17.13 -0.20
C SER A 206 -0.76 -15.67 -0.35
N ARG A 207 -1.08 -15.06 -1.51
CA ARG A 207 -0.71 -13.67 -1.81
C ARG A 207 -1.26 -12.70 -0.78
N LEU A 208 -0.44 -11.75 -0.34
CA LEU A 208 -0.90 -10.66 0.49
C LEU A 208 -1.77 -9.67 -0.32
N PRO A 209 -2.84 -9.12 0.29
CA PRO A 209 -3.79 -8.30 -0.43
C PRO A 209 -3.17 -6.97 -0.90
N GLN A 210 -3.59 -6.54 -2.10
CA GLN A 210 -3.23 -5.26 -2.74
C GLN A 210 -1.72 -5.10 -3.03
N VAL A 211 -0.98 -6.19 -3.10
CA VAL A 211 0.42 -6.21 -3.52
C VAL A 211 0.52 -6.82 -4.91
N PRO A 212 0.65 -6.04 -5.98
CA PRO A 212 0.94 -6.55 -7.30
C PRO A 212 2.41 -6.98 -7.40
N GLU A 213 2.67 -8.10 -8.10
CA GLU A 213 4.02 -8.62 -8.28
C GLU A 213 4.92 -7.69 -9.08
N PHE A 214 4.34 -6.86 -9.95
CA PHE A 214 5.08 -5.88 -10.72
C PHE A 214 4.35 -4.54 -10.80
N LYS A 215 5.10 -3.45 -10.57
CA LYS A 215 4.73 -2.08 -10.92
C LYS A 215 5.87 -1.42 -11.66
N GLY A 216 5.55 -0.65 -12.70
CA GLY A 216 6.58 0.10 -13.42
C GLY A 216 6.02 1.39 -13.99
N ASN A 217 6.89 2.37 -14.08
CA ASN A 217 6.60 3.65 -14.72
C ASN A 217 7.79 4.05 -15.59
N LEU A 218 7.50 4.34 -16.85
CA LEU A 218 8.44 4.89 -17.81
C LEU A 218 7.95 6.27 -18.22
N TRP A 219 8.83 7.26 -18.21
CA TRP A 219 8.51 8.57 -18.71
C TRP A 219 9.64 9.15 -19.55
N LEU A 220 9.28 10.03 -20.46
CA LEU A 220 10.19 10.79 -21.32
C LEU A 220 9.77 12.25 -21.29
N GLU A 221 10.74 13.14 -21.14
CA GLU A 221 10.58 14.56 -21.31
C GLU A 221 11.57 15.06 -22.37
N LYS A 222 11.07 15.84 -23.31
CA LYS A 222 11.87 16.47 -24.35
C LYS A 222 11.65 17.96 -24.33
N SER A 223 12.72 18.69 -24.11
CA SER A 223 12.77 20.14 -24.23
C SER A 223 13.20 20.57 -25.64
N ILE A 224 12.61 21.62 -26.13
CA ILE A 224 12.89 22.19 -27.46
C ILE A 224 12.98 23.71 -27.29
N PRO A 225 14.13 24.34 -27.55
CA PRO A 225 14.24 25.80 -27.58
C PRO A 225 13.26 26.39 -28.60
N ILE A 226 12.53 27.42 -28.21
CA ILE A 226 11.59 28.17 -29.06
C ILE A 226 11.76 29.66 -28.79
N GLY A 227 11.39 30.48 -29.78
CA GLY A 227 11.33 31.96 -29.63
C GLY A 227 9.92 32.40 -30.00
N PHE A 228 8.94 32.09 -29.17
CA PHE A 228 7.53 32.37 -29.50
C PHE A 228 6.80 32.94 -28.30
N MET A 229 6.15 34.11 -28.48
CA MET A 229 5.30 34.79 -27.47
C MET A 229 5.98 35.03 -26.10
N GLY A 230 7.31 35.26 -26.07
CA GLY A 230 8.07 35.45 -24.83
C GLY A 230 8.31 34.14 -24.08
N ALA A 231 8.17 32.99 -24.74
CA ALA A 231 8.64 31.70 -24.26
C ALA A 231 9.97 31.34 -24.91
N ASP A 232 10.89 30.83 -24.11
CA ASP A 232 12.23 30.45 -24.52
C ASP A 232 12.34 28.96 -24.80
N GLU A 233 11.47 28.17 -24.17
CA GLU A 233 11.48 26.71 -24.24
C GLU A 233 10.05 26.15 -24.35
N SER A 234 9.91 25.07 -25.07
CA SER A 234 8.76 24.18 -24.99
C SER A 234 9.16 22.81 -24.53
N PHE A 235 8.28 22.08 -23.88
CA PHE A 235 8.54 20.71 -23.50
C PHE A 235 7.36 19.79 -23.84
N PHE A 236 7.70 18.56 -24.13
CA PHE A 236 6.75 17.46 -24.25
C PHE A 236 7.10 16.39 -23.24
N ARG A 237 6.14 15.97 -22.41
CA ARG A 237 6.27 14.87 -21.47
C ARG A 237 5.23 13.79 -21.74
N ALA A 238 5.65 12.56 -21.77
CA ALA A 238 4.78 11.39 -21.82
C ALA A 238 5.19 10.41 -20.70
N SER A 239 4.22 9.75 -20.09
CA SER A 239 4.45 8.70 -19.12
C SER A 239 3.50 7.53 -19.32
N VAL A 240 4.00 6.33 -19.01
CA VAL A 240 3.26 5.07 -19.01
C VAL A 240 3.50 4.38 -17.67
N ALA A 241 2.44 4.20 -16.91
CA ALA A 241 2.47 3.49 -15.62
C ALA A 241 1.68 2.18 -15.73
N TYR A 242 2.34 1.06 -15.47
CA TYR A 242 1.74 -0.26 -15.41
C TYR A 242 1.67 -0.75 -13.96
N THR A 243 0.54 -1.33 -13.58
CA THR A 243 0.34 -2.03 -12.32
C THR A 243 -0.17 -3.44 -12.63
N GLY A 244 0.54 -4.46 -12.12
CA GLY A 244 0.16 -5.86 -12.22
C GLY A 244 -1.14 -6.17 -11.47
N ASP A 245 -1.62 -7.37 -11.62
CA ASP A 245 -2.78 -7.83 -10.88
C ASP A 245 -2.46 -8.02 -9.39
N SER A 246 -3.49 -7.92 -8.56
CA SER A 246 -3.41 -8.16 -7.13
C SER A 246 -4.68 -8.85 -6.62
N VAL A 247 -4.71 -9.21 -5.34
CA VAL A 247 -5.86 -9.83 -4.70
C VAL A 247 -6.44 -8.92 -3.62
N SER A 248 -7.73 -9.07 -3.30
CA SER A 248 -8.41 -8.22 -2.32
C SER A 248 -8.32 -8.74 -0.88
N ALA A 249 -8.05 -10.03 -0.69
CA ALA A 249 -7.95 -10.67 0.61
C ALA A 249 -6.97 -11.86 0.55
N VAL A 250 -6.41 -12.23 1.71
CA VAL A 250 -5.53 -13.40 1.84
C VAL A 250 -6.30 -14.72 1.77
N GLN A 251 -7.54 -14.75 2.25
CA GLN A 251 -8.40 -15.94 2.25
C GLN A 251 -8.95 -16.21 0.83
N PRO A 252 -8.61 -17.32 0.16
CA PRO A 252 -9.02 -17.57 -1.23
C PRO A 252 -10.53 -17.54 -1.46
N GLY A 253 -11.34 -17.99 -0.48
CA GLY A 253 -12.80 -18.01 -0.56
C GLY A 253 -13.45 -16.61 -0.53
N TYR A 254 -12.71 -15.58 -0.13
CA TYR A 254 -13.18 -14.19 0.00
C TYR A 254 -12.31 -13.22 -0.79
N SER A 255 -11.49 -13.72 -1.69
CA SER A 255 -10.52 -12.93 -2.45
C SER A 255 -10.99 -12.72 -3.88
N PHE A 256 -10.88 -11.50 -4.36
CA PHE A 256 -11.17 -11.10 -5.73
C PHE A 256 -9.89 -10.70 -6.44
N LEU A 257 -9.72 -11.14 -7.67
CA LEU A 257 -8.63 -10.72 -8.52
C LEU A 257 -8.90 -9.30 -9.03
N GLN A 258 -8.02 -8.39 -8.69
CA GLN A 258 -7.94 -7.03 -9.22
C GLN A 258 -7.03 -7.05 -10.44
N LYS A 259 -7.57 -6.78 -11.62
CA LYS A 259 -6.85 -6.91 -12.89
C LYS A 259 -5.73 -5.88 -13.03
N SER A 260 -4.70 -6.26 -13.74
CA SER A 260 -3.65 -5.34 -14.17
C SER A 260 -4.18 -4.23 -15.06
N TYR A 261 -3.54 -3.06 -15.00
CA TYR A 261 -3.91 -1.90 -15.79
C TYR A 261 -2.72 -1.03 -16.18
N THR A 262 -2.94 -0.18 -17.19
CA THR A 262 -1.94 0.77 -17.69
C THR A 262 -2.54 2.17 -17.80
N ILE A 263 -1.90 3.15 -17.20
CA ILE A 263 -2.27 4.57 -17.32
C ILE A 263 -1.23 5.27 -18.19
N VAL A 264 -1.70 6.07 -19.13
CA VAL A 264 -0.87 6.88 -20.03
C VAL A 264 -1.23 8.34 -19.84
N ASP A 265 -0.22 9.17 -19.57
CA ASP A 265 -0.37 10.62 -19.45
C ASP A 265 0.51 11.34 -20.46
N VAL A 266 0.04 12.46 -20.98
CA VAL A 266 0.81 13.34 -21.86
C VAL A 266 0.64 14.80 -21.46
N LYS A 267 1.70 15.58 -21.60
CA LYS A 267 1.73 17.00 -21.30
C LYS A 267 2.58 17.72 -22.36
N TYR A 268 2.12 18.85 -22.83
CA TYR A 268 2.91 19.79 -23.62
C TYR A 268 2.84 21.16 -22.98
N GLY A 269 3.96 21.83 -22.85
CA GLY A 269 4.01 23.15 -22.25
C GLY A 269 5.05 24.05 -22.91
N ILE A 270 4.94 25.33 -22.59
CA ILE A 270 5.90 26.38 -22.95
C ILE A 270 6.32 27.13 -21.70
N ILE A 271 7.57 27.51 -21.63
CA ILE A 271 8.19 28.17 -20.48
C ILE A 271 8.79 29.50 -20.94
N GLY A 272 8.43 30.58 -20.26
CA GLY A 272 9.05 31.90 -20.34
C GLY A 272 9.84 32.21 -19.08
N ASP A 273 10.40 33.42 -19.00
CA ASP A 273 11.28 33.84 -17.90
C ASP A 273 10.67 33.66 -16.49
N ASP A 274 9.37 33.96 -16.33
CA ASP A 274 8.68 33.95 -15.04
C ASP A 274 7.32 33.21 -15.09
N TRP A 275 7.02 32.47 -16.17
CA TRP A 275 5.75 31.79 -16.35
C TRP A 275 5.87 30.47 -17.12
N GLU A 276 4.94 29.58 -16.85
CA GLU A 276 4.73 28.31 -17.56
C GLU A 276 3.25 28.21 -17.99
N ALA A 277 3.01 27.80 -19.22
CA ALA A 277 1.68 27.42 -19.68
C ALA A 277 1.72 26.01 -20.26
N SER A 278 0.77 25.16 -19.90
CA SER A 278 0.74 23.78 -20.38
C SER A 278 -0.67 23.28 -20.60
N ILE A 279 -0.81 22.36 -21.54
CA ILE A 279 -1.99 21.53 -21.76
C ILE A 279 -1.62 20.10 -21.41
N PHE A 280 -2.55 19.33 -20.86
CA PHE A 280 -2.30 17.94 -20.50
C PHE A 280 -3.53 17.07 -20.71
N VAL A 281 -3.29 15.80 -20.94
CA VAL A 281 -4.28 14.74 -20.91
C VAL A 281 -3.81 13.68 -19.91
N SER A 282 -4.54 13.52 -18.83
CA SER A 282 -4.34 12.43 -17.88
C SER A 282 -5.22 11.25 -18.26
N ASN A 283 -4.69 10.03 -18.09
CA ASN A 283 -5.37 8.81 -18.49
C ASN A 283 -5.86 8.85 -19.96
N LEU A 284 -4.93 9.03 -20.87
CA LEU A 284 -5.17 9.20 -22.32
C LEU A 284 -6.05 8.09 -22.91
N THR A 285 -5.89 6.86 -22.44
CA THR A 285 -6.64 5.68 -22.90
C THR A 285 -8.03 5.53 -22.28
N ASP A 286 -8.40 6.39 -21.32
CA ASP A 286 -9.62 6.29 -20.49
C ASP A 286 -9.75 4.94 -19.77
N GLU A 287 -8.63 4.42 -19.26
CA GLU A 287 -8.59 3.16 -18.52
C GLU A 287 -9.46 3.24 -17.26
N ARG A 288 -10.17 2.15 -16.96
CA ARG A 288 -10.99 1.98 -15.76
C ARG A 288 -10.39 0.92 -14.86
N ALA A 289 -9.34 1.31 -14.16
CA ALA A 289 -8.58 0.42 -13.30
C ALA A 289 -9.38 -0.05 -12.08
N GLU A 290 -9.23 -1.31 -11.73
CA GLU A 290 -9.73 -1.90 -10.48
C GLU A 290 -8.68 -1.69 -9.37
N ILE A 291 -8.66 -0.50 -8.74
CA ILE A 291 -7.63 -0.13 -7.76
C ILE A 291 -7.79 -0.90 -6.45
N ALA A 292 -9.02 -1.03 -5.96
CA ALA A 292 -9.34 -1.79 -4.78
C ALA A 292 -10.79 -2.29 -4.83
N VAL A 293 -11.04 -3.45 -4.29
CA VAL A 293 -12.37 -4.03 -4.13
C VAL A 293 -12.64 -4.24 -2.64
N ASN A 294 -13.71 -3.64 -2.15
CA ASN A 294 -14.29 -3.94 -0.85
C ASN A 294 -15.62 -4.64 -1.10
N ASP A 295 -15.53 -5.93 -1.30
CA ASP A 295 -16.58 -6.79 -1.82
C ASP A 295 -17.45 -7.38 -0.73
N TRP A 296 -16.81 -7.80 0.37
CA TRP A 296 -17.43 -8.64 1.36
C TRP A 296 -18.67 -7.99 2.01
N TYR A 297 -18.58 -6.77 2.51
CA TYR A 297 -19.70 -6.12 3.19
C TYR A 297 -20.82 -5.74 2.23
N PHE A 298 -20.47 -5.28 1.03
CA PHE A 298 -21.45 -4.78 0.06
C PHE A 298 -22.02 -5.88 -0.82
N ASP A 299 -21.23 -6.87 -1.21
CA ASP A 299 -21.73 -8.00 -2.01
C ASP A 299 -22.73 -8.83 -1.21
N TYR A 300 -22.40 -9.05 0.06
CA TYR A 300 -23.20 -9.86 0.95
C TYR A 300 -24.54 -9.19 1.34
N PHE A 301 -24.52 -7.90 1.66
CA PHE A 301 -25.72 -7.19 2.09
C PHE A 301 -26.50 -6.55 0.94
N PHE A 302 -25.86 -6.24 -0.16
CA PHE A 302 -26.46 -5.46 -1.26
C PHE A 302 -26.34 -6.16 -2.61
N GLY A 303 -25.70 -7.34 -2.70
CA GLY A 303 -25.44 -8.05 -3.95
C GLY A 303 -24.52 -7.28 -4.90
N ARG A 304 -23.67 -6.40 -4.38
CA ARG A 304 -22.77 -5.56 -5.18
C ARG A 304 -21.47 -5.34 -4.43
N GLY A 305 -20.35 -5.77 -4.98
CA GLY A 305 -19.03 -5.38 -4.53
C GLY A 305 -18.82 -3.86 -4.65
N ARG A 306 -18.10 -3.25 -3.72
CA ARG A 306 -17.68 -1.86 -3.81
C ARG A 306 -16.30 -1.79 -4.45
N GLN A 307 -16.27 -1.29 -5.69
CA GLN A 307 -15.03 -1.13 -6.43
C GLN A 307 -14.58 0.32 -6.42
N TYR A 308 -13.28 0.53 -6.17
CA TYR A 308 -12.61 1.81 -6.32
C TYR A 308 -11.90 1.83 -7.65
N THR A 309 -12.08 2.92 -8.40
CA THR A 309 -11.47 3.11 -9.72
C THR A 309 -10.61 4.38 -9.72
N ASN A 310 -9.70 4.48 -10.68
CA ASN A 310 -8.97 5.70 -10.98
C ASN A 310 -9.89 6.81 -11.54
N ARG A 311 -9.34 8.01 -11.66
CA ARG A 311 -10.04 9.10 -12.39
C ARG A 311 -10.18 8.75 -13.87
N PRO A 312 -11.29 9.16 -14.52
CA PRO A 312 -11.45 9.05 -15.96
C PRO A 312 -10.40 9.89 -16.68
N ARG A 313 -10.37 9.81 -18.01
CA ARG A 313 -9.57 10.72 -18.84
C ARG A 313 -9.95 12.16 -18.57
N GLU A 314 -8.94 12.96 -18.28
CA GLU A 314 -9.08 14.39 -17.98
C GLU A 314 -8.24 15.22 -18.97
N PHE A 315 -8.81 16.31 -19.47
CA PHE A 315 -8.11 17.33 -20.24
C PHE A 315 -7.98 18.58 -19.37
N GLY A 316 -6.79 19.17 -19.34
CA GLY A 316 -6.59 20.37 -18.54
C GLY A 316 -5.61 21.34 -19.16
N ILE A 317 -5.71 22.60 -18.68
CA ILE A 317 -4.78 23.68 -18.97
C ILE A 317 -4.25 24.16 -17.63
N ARG A 318 -2.95 24.39 -17.55
CA ARG A 318 -2.31 24.97 -16.36
C ARG A 318 -1.51 26.20 -16.78
N PHE A 319 -1.64 27.26 -16.01
CA PHE A 319 -0.81 28.44 -16.09
C PHE A 319 -0.20 28.73 -14.71
N THR A 320 1.11 28.90 -14.66
CA THR A 320 1.84 29.22 -13.44
C THR A 320 2.67 30.48 -13.70
N LYS A 321 2.65 31.43 -12.78
CA LYS A 321 3.50 32.62 -12.80
C LYS A 321 4.25 32.74 -11.48
N SER A 322 5.57 32.97 -11.55
CA SER A 322 6.44 33.30 -10.43
C SER A 322 6.58 34.81 -10.30
N TRP A 323 6.66 35.34 -9.08
CA TRP A 323 6.73 36.80 -8.80
C TRP A 323 8.06 37.14 -8.15
#